data_eeb759c0b05a312333ae3caa1be907a6
#
_entry.id   eeb759c0b05a312333ae3caa1be907a6
#
_cell.length_a   1.000
_cell.length_b   1.000
_cell.length_c   1.000
_cell.angle_alpha   90.00
_cell.angle_beta   90.00
_cell.angle_gamma   90.00
#
_symmetry.space_group_name_H-M   'P 1'
#
loop_
_entity.id
_entity.type
_entity.pdbx_description
1 polymer ?
#
loop_
_entity_poly.entity_id
_entity_poly.type
_entity_poly.pdbx_seq_one_letter_code
_entity_poly.pdbx_strand_id
1 'polypeptide(L)'
;ARIECRESEKVYHTVENSGGTLTITQVNKKSWIENLADFGYDYRVTVYLPTGIYNAVDFQCSTGNLSIPEGFVFSSMKAKSTTGNLSLSCGVLGEAELKNTTGNILVDKMSPSSLNASVSTGNITLKNGTVGGALKTSSSTGNTRLENMEADSFDAHASTGNITFSHSVCSGQLKAETSTGNVRFDEADCDTMKVKTSTGNVTGVLLSPKIFYATTSTGKVNVPHSTEGGLAEISTSTGNITITIKE
;
A
#
# COMPACT_ATOMS: atom_id res chain seq x y z
N ALA A 1 -5.41 18.92 22.85
CA ALA A 1 -5.72 18.87 21.41
C ALA A 1 -6.23 20.25 20.95
N ARG A 2 -5.85 20.67 19.77
CA ARG A 2 -6.36 21.86 19.09
C ARG A 2 -6.81 21.45 17.71
N ILE A 3 -7.92 21.99 17.23
CA ILE A 3 -8.47 21.69 15.91
C ILE A 3 -8.65 23.02 15.19
N GLU A 4 -8.18 23.07 13.98
CA GLU A 4 -8.36 24.19 13.07
C GLU A 4 -9.13 23.70 11.85
N CYS A 5 -10.23 24.37 11.54
CA CYS A 5 -11.06 24.06 10.40
C CYS A 5 -11.09 25.27 9.44
N ARG A 6 -10.88 24.99 8.15
CA ARG A 6 -11.15 25.93 7.08
C ARG A 6 -12.48 25.54 6.45
N GLU A 7 -13.48 26.37 6.64
CA GLU A 7 -14.90 26.06 6.45
C GLU A 7 -15.62 27.17 5.70
N SER A 8 -16.85 26.91 5.30
CA SER A 8 -17.81 27.88 4.82
C SER A 8 -19.12 27.76 5.63
N GLU A 9 -20.04 28.70 5.48
CA GLU A 9 -21.34 28.65 6.15
C GLU A 9 -22.15 27.37 5.85
N LYS A 10 -21.97 26.81 4.64
CA LYS A 10 -22.68 25.62 4.19
C LYS A 10 -21.91 24.31 4.31
N VAL A 11 -20.57 24.38 4.44
CA VAL A 11 -19.72 23.19 4.64
C VAL A 11 -18.86 23.46 5.87
N TYR A 12 -19.14 22.75 6.93
CA TYR A 12 -18.47 22.91 8.23
C TYR A 12 -18.29 21.57 8.93
N HIS A 13 -17.55 21.55 10.02
CA HIS A 13 -17.28 20.36 10.79
C HIS A 13 -17.84 20.50 12.20
N THR A 14 -18.48 19.45 12.67
CA THR A 14 -18.81 19.27 14.09
C THR A 14 -17.70 18.50 14.78
N VAL A 15 -17.38 18.90 16.00
CA VAL A 15 -16.31 18.31 16.80
C VAL A 15 -16.90 17.89 18.13
N GLU A 16 -16.80 16.61 18.43
CA GLU A 16 -17.26 16.03 19.70
C GLU A 16 -16.09 15.29 20.37
N ASN A 17 -15.99 15.45 21.69
CA ASN A 17 -15.04 14.69 22.50
C ASN A 17 -15.82 13.96 23.59
N SER A 18 -15.95 12.67 23.47
CA SER A 18 -16.69 11.83 24.42
C SER A 18 -15.92 10.54 24.70
N GLY A 19 -15.75 10.21 25.97
CA GLY A 19 -15.11 8.97 26.40
C GLY A 19 -13.67 8.78 25.87
N GLY A 20 -12.93 9.87 25.70
CA GLY A 20 -11.55 9.83 25.12
C GLY A 20 -11.52 9.67 23.60
N THR A 21 -12.65 9.71 22.92
CA THR A 21 -12.76 9.68 21.48
C THR A 21 -13.06 11.07 20.92
N LEU A 22 -12.19 11.53 20.02
CA LEU A 22 -12.38 12.75 19.26
C LEU A 22 -13.05 12.40 17.92
N THR A 23 -14.28 12.88 17.74
CA THR A 23 -15.06 12.67 16.51
C THR A 23 -15.17 13.98 15.76
N ILE A 24 -14.79 13.98 14.49
CA ILE A 24 -14.89 15.13 13.59
C ILE A 24 -15.73 14.72 12.40
N THR A 25 -16.87 15.39 12.23
CA THR A 25 -17.83 15.06 11.17
C THR A 25 -18.05 16.26 10.27
N GLN A 26 -17.86 16.09 8.95
CA GLN A 26 -18.18 17.12 7.99
C GLN A 26 -19.69 17.18 7.75
N VAL A 27 -20.25 18.38 7.82
CA VAL A 27 -21.65 18.68 7.46
C VAL A 27 -21.63 19.50 6.17
N ASN A 28 -22.27 18.98 5.13
CA ASN A 28 -22.42 19.67 3.85
C ASN A 28 -23.91 19.96 3.60
N LYS A 29 -24.29 21.22 3.64
CA LYS A 29 -25.66 21.73 3.39
C LYS A 29 -25.83 22.30 1.97
N LYS A 30 -24.81 22.18 1.11
CA LYS A 30 -24.90 22.65 -0.29
C LYS A 30 -25.83 21.75 -1.09
N SER A 31 -26.61 22.37 -1.98
CA SER A 31 -27.33 21.65 -3.01
C SER A 31 -26.34 21.00 -4.02
N TRP A 32 -26.82 20.06 -4.85
CA TRP A 32 -25.98 19.42 -5.85
C TRP A 32 -25.41 20.41 -6.88
N ILE A 33 -26.17 21.48 -7.22
CA ILE A 33 -25.71 22.55 -8.14
C ILE A 33 -24.60 23.36 -7.49
N GLU A 34 -24.74 23.72 -6.22
CA GLU A 34 -23.72 24.48 -5.47
C GLU A 34 -22.44 23.65 -5.28
N ASN A 35 -22.55 22.34 -5.09
CA ASN A 35 -21.38 21.46 -5.05
C ASN A 35 -20.65 21.41 -6.41
N LEU A 36 -21.42 21.45 -7.51
CA LEU A 36 -20.85 21.46 -8.86
C LEU A 36 -20.11 22.78 -9.17
N ALA A 37 -20.55 23.89 -8.58
CA ALA A 37 -19.95 25.21 -8.75
C ALA A 37 -18.82 25.52 -7.77
N ASP A 38 -18.55 24.64 -6.81
CA ASP A 38 -17.59 24.86 -5.72
C ASP A 38 -16.14 24.50 -6.15
N PHE A 39 -15.72 25.05 -7.27
CA PHE A 39 -14.37 24.86 -7.77
C PHE A 39 -13.38 25.75 -6.99
N GLY A 40 -12.43 25.10 -6.29
CA GLY A 40 -11.26 25.76 -5.73
C GLY A 40 -11.32 26.16 -4.26
N TYR A 41 -12.38 25.84 -3.52
CA TYR A 41 -12.36 26.01 -2.07
C TYR A 41 -11.67 24.82 -1.40
N ASP A 42 -10.61 25.11 -0.62
CA ASP A 42 -9.85 24.11 0.11
C ASP A 42 -10.42 23.93 1.53
N TYR A 43 -11.37 23.02 1.68
CA TYR A 43 -11.86 22.60 2.98
C TYR A 43 -10.79 21.77 3.69
N ARG A 44 -10.38 22.18 4.89
CA ARG A 44 -9.30 21.53 5.62
C ARG A 44 -9.59 21.45 7.10
N VAL A 45 -9.31 20.29 7.67
CA VAL A 45 -9.23 20.08 9.11
C VAL A 45 -7.79 19.75 9.47
N THR A 46 -7.24 20.51 10.41
CA THR A 46 -5.92 20.25 10.99
C THR A 46 -6.10 19.94 12.47
N VAL A 47 -5.67 18.78 12.89
CA VAL A 47 -5.75 18.31 14.28
C VAL A 47 -4.35 18.32 14.88
N TYR A 48 -4.17 19.14 15.90
CA TYR A 48 -2.93 19.21 16.68
C TYR A 48 -3.10 18.36 17.94
N LEU A 49 -2.36 17.29 18.01
CA LEU A 49 -2.35 16.37 19.14
C LEU A 49 -0.95 16.40 19.80
N PRO A 50 -0.86 16.21 21.12
CA PRO A 50 0.42 15.91 21.76
C PRO A 50 1.06 14.66 21.13
N THR A 51 2.37 14.57 21.15
CA THR A 51 3.08 13.33 20.80
C THR A 51 2.70 12.24 21.80
N GLY A 52 2.45 11.02 21.32
CA GLY A 52 2.03 9.93 22.19
C GLY A 52 1.47 8.72 21.42
N ILE A 53 1.01 7.74 22.21
CA ILE A 53 0.35 6.56 21.70
C ILE A 53 -1.16 6.76 21.81
N TYR A 54 -1.86 6.57 20.72
CA TYR A 54 -3.32 6.66 20.60
C TYR A 54 -3.90 5.28 20.31
N ASN A 55 -5.13 5.02 20.78
CA ASN A 55 -5.76 3.72 20.60
C ASN A 55 -6.03 3.42 19.13
N ALA A 56 -6.71 4.31 18.41
CA ALA A 56 -7.09 4.07 17.03
C ALA A 56 -7.24 5.36 16.22
N VAL A 57 -7.05 5.22 14.92
CA VAL A 57 -7.53 6.18 13.91
C VAL A 57 -8.51 5.47 13.02
N ASP A 58 -9.73 6.01 12.90
CA ASP A 58 -10.71 5.66 11.87
C ASP A 58 -10.98 6.91 11.03
N PHE A 59 -10.53 6.89 9.79
CA PHE A 59 -10.73 7.96 8.83
C PHE A 59 -11.59 7.47 7.69
N GLN A 60 -12.66 8.21 7.39
CA GLN A 60 -13.54 7.95 6.25
C GLN A 60 -13.84 9.26 5.53
N CYS A 61 -13.58 9.30 4.23
CA CYS A 61 -13.83 10.48 3.41
C CYS A 61 -14.32 10.10 2.02
N SER A 62 -15.29 10.84 1.49
CA SER A 62 -15.70 10.69 0.09
C SER A 62 -14.73 11.42 -0.85
N THR A 63 -14.33 12.64 -0.50
CA THR A 63 -13.38 13.42 -1.30
C THR A 63 -12.45 14.19 -0.37
N GLY A 64 -11.18 13.92 -0.45
CA GLY A 64 -10.17 14.60 0.36
C GLY A 64 -8.93 13.76 0.58
N ASN A 65 -7.87 14.41 1.01
CA ASN A 65 -6.59 13.78 1.31
C ASN A 65 -6.46 13.59 2.82
N LEU A 66 -5.85 12.48 3.23
CA LEU A 66 -5.38 12.28 4.59
C LEU A 66 -3.86 12.38 4.61
N SER A 67 -3.33 13.19 5.52
CA SER A 67 -1.90 13.25 5.79
C SER A 67 -1.66 13.11 7.29
N ILE A 68 -0.91 12.10 7.69
CA ILE A 68 -0.47 11.92 9.07
C ILE A 68 1.07 11.88 9.05
N PRO A 69 1.74 12.90 9.62
CA PRO A 69 3.19 12.97 9.66
C PRO A 69 3.80 12.05 10.72
N GLU A 70 5.11 12.02 10.80
CA GLU A 70 5.87 11.34 11.85
C GLU A 70 5.55 11.90 13.24
N GLY A 71 5.84 11.11 14.30
CA GLY A 71 5.67 11.50 15.70
C GLY A 71 4.38 11.01 16.35
N PHE A 72 3.49 10.40 15.61
CA PHE A 72 2.27 9.76 16.14
C PHE A 72 2.39 8.25 16.08
N VAL A 73 1.84 7.58 17.09
CA VAL A 73 1.74 6.12 17.15
C VAL A 73 0.30 5.74 17.47
N PHE A 74 -0.26 4.80 16.73
CA PHE A 74 -1.61 4.29 16.93
C PHE A 74 -1.59 2.79 17.18
N SER A 75 -2.46 2.30 18.08
CA SER A 75 -2.61 0.86 18.30
C SER A 75 -3.26 0.18 17.10
N SER A 76 -4.14 0.87 16.36
CA SER A 76 -4.70 0.40 15.09
C SER A 76 -5.05 1.55 14.16
N MET A 77 -5.12 1.27 12.87
CA MET A 77 -5.44 2.26 11.86
C MET A 77 -6.40 1.74 10.80
N LYS A 78 -7.44 2.52 10.52
CA LYS A 78 -8.35 2.31 9.41
C LYS A 78 -8.53 3.62 8.66
N ALA A 79 -8.12 3.63 7.40
CA ALA A 79 -8.27 4.81 6.56
C ALA A 79 -8.94 4.44 5.24
N LYS A 80 -10.08 5.07 4.95
CA LYS A 80 -10.86 4.86 3.73
C LYS A 80 -11.13 6.18 3.03
N SER A 81 -10.82 6.26 1.74
CA SER A 81 -11.19 7.39 0.90
C SER A 81 -11.80 6.91 -0.42
N THR A 82 -12.76 7.64 -0.96
CA THR A 82 -13.24 7.39 -2.32
C THR A 82 -12.38 8.13 -3.34
N THR A 83 -12.10 9.41 -3.11
CA THR A 83 -11.26 10.22 -4.00
C THR A 83 -10.28 11.05 -3.19
N GLY A 84 -9.00 10.89 -3.45
CA GLY A 84 -7.93 11.60 -2.75
C GLY A 84 -6.74 10.71 -2.45
N ASN A 85 -5.75 11.25 -1.76
CA ASN A 85 -4.53 10.51 -1.44
C ASN A 85 -4.45 10.23 0.06
N LEU A 86 -3.91 9.08 0.41
CA LEU A 86 -3.52 8.73 1.78
C LEU A 86 -2.00 8.81 1.88
N SER A 87 -1.48 9.70 2.71
CA SER A 87 -0.04 9.90 2.94
C SER A 87 0.26 9.73 4.43
N LEU A 88 0.87 8.62 4.81
CA LEU A 88 0.98 8.17 6.18
C LEU A 88 2.44 7.89 6.52
N SER A 89 2.97 8.62 7.53
CA SER A 89 4.32 8.43 8.06
C SER A 89 4.32 8.19 9.57
N CYS A 90 3.21 7.68 10.11
CA CYS A 90 3.02 7.44 11.53
C CYS A 90 3.29 5.97 11.90
N GLY A 91 3.59 5.71 13.17
CA GLY A 91 3.67 4.37 13.71
C GLY A 91 2.28 3.74 13.87
N VAL A 92 2.18 2.44 13.61
CA VAL A 92 1.01 1.62 13.94
C VAL A 92 1.53 0.33 14.57
N LEU A 93 0.98 -0.06 15.72
CA LEU A 93 1.43 -1.24 16.46
C LEU A 93 0.64 -2.50 16.07
N GLY A 94 -0.65 -2.36 15.87
CA GLY A 94 -1.56 -3.45 15.49
C GLY A 94 -1.86 -3.45 13.99
N GLU A 95 -3.11 -3.66 13.63
CA GLU A 95 -3.53 -3.77 12.24
C GLU A 95 -3.65 -2.40 11.56
N ALA A 96 -3.22 -2.33 10.30
CA ALA A 96 -3.44 -1.19 9.41
C ALA A 96 -4.25 -1.60 8.18
N GLU A 97 -5.45 -1.03 8.01
CA GLU A 97 -6.32 -1.20 6.85
C GLU A 97 -6.43 0.12 6.08
N LEU A 98 -5.90 0.14 4.86
CA LEU A 98 -5.88 1.32 4.00
C LEU A 98 -6.65 1.04 2.71
N LYS A 99 -7.72 1.78 2.45
CA LYS A 99 -8.55 1.61 1.25
C LYS A 99 -8.76 2.93 0.53
N ASN A 100 -8.55 2.91 -0.77
CA ASN A 100 -8.85 4.05 -1.62
C ASN A 100 -9.55 3.58 -2.91
N THR A 101 -10.50 4.34 -3.42
CA THR A 101 -11.06 4.03 -4.74
C THR A 101 -10.25 4.73 -5.83
N THR A 102 -10.04 6.04 -5.72
CA THR A 102 -9.26 6.82 -6.70
C THR A 102 -8.24 7.71 -6.00
N GLY A 103 -6.97 7.51 -6.31
CA GLY A 103 -5.84 8.24 -5.73
C GLY A 103 -4.78 7.29 -5.18
N ASN A 104 -3.72 7.83 -4.64
CA ASN A 104 -2.57 7.05 -4.25
C ASN A 104 -2.56 6.77 -2.75
N ILE A 105 -1.97 5.64 -2.38
CA ILE A 105 -1.61 5.30 -1.01
C ILE A 105 -0.09 5.35 -0.90
N LEU A 106 0.42 6.25 -0.06
CA LEU A 106 1.83 6.36 0.30
C LEU A 106 1.97 6.09 1.79
N VAL A 107 2.75 5.09 2.13
CA VAL A 107 3.12 4.77 3.51
C VAL A 107 4.63 4.80 3.62
N ASP A 108 5.13 5.49 4.62
CA ASP A 108 6.56 5.57 4.91
C ASP A 108 6.81 5.36 6.41
N LYS A 109 7.77 4.49 6.76
CA LYS A 109 8.18 4.20 8.15
C LYS A 109 7.06 3.65 9.07
N MET A 110 6.12 2.92 8.52
CA MET A 110 5.05 2.27 9.30
C MET A 110 5.41 0.81 9.59
N SER A 111 5.24 0.39 10.85
CA SER A 111 5.59 -0.98 11.27
C SER A 111 4.45 -1.63 12.05
N PRO A 112 3.35 -2.01 11.41
CA PRO A 112 2.19 -2.64 12.02
C PRO A 112 2.38 -4.15 12.19
N SER A 113 1.50 -4.78 13.00
CA SER A 113 1.43 -6.25 13.07
C SER A 113 0.93 -6.88 11.78
N SER A 114 0.05 -6.19 11.03
CA SER A 114 -0.37 -6.55 9.68
C SER A 114 -0.75 -5.29 8.88
N LEU A 115 -0.51 -5.32 7.56
CA LEU A 115 -0.83 -4.21 6.67
C LEU A 115 -1.62 -4.70 5.45
N ASN A 116 -2.79 -4.09 5.24
CA ASN A 116 -3.60 -4.31 4.05
C ASN A 116 -3.86 -2.97 3.35
N ALA A 117 -3.28 -2.77 2.17
CA ALA A 117 -3.45 -1.57 1.36
C ALA A 117 -4.13 -1.90 0.03
N SER A 118 -5.25 -1.28 -0.27
CA SER A 118 -6.01 -1.53 -1.50
C SER A 118 -6.44 -0.25 -2.20
N VAL A 119 -6.35 -0.25 -3.54
CA VAL A 119 -6.77 0.86 -4.38
C VAL A 119 -7.45 0.33 -5.64
N SER A 120 -8.53 0.98 -6.10
CA SER A 120 -9.10 0.62 -7.41
C SER A 120 -8.32 1.31 -8.54
N THR A 121 -8.12 2.63 -8.46
CA THR A 121 -7.35 3.39 -9.46
C THR A 121 -6.34 4.29 -8.77
N GLY A 122 -5.06 3.97 -8.94
CA GLY A 122 -3.95 4.70 -8.32
C GLY A 122 -2.81 3.78 -7.91
N ASN A 123 -1.75 4.35 -7.39
CA ASN A 123 -0.57 3.61 -7.01
C ASN A 123 -0.53 3.34 -5.50
N ILE A 124 0.06 2.21 -5.14
CA ILE A 124 0.41 1.87 -3.77
C ILE A 124 1.93 1.94 -3.65
N THR A 125 2.43 2.75 -2.73
CA THR A 125 3.86 2.84 -2.44
C THR A 125 4.04 2.68 -0.94
N LEU A 126 4.73 1.61 -0.54
CA LEU A 126 5.07 1.31 0.85
C LEU A 126 6.57 1.33 0.99
N LYS A 127 7.08 2.08 1.98
CA LYS A 127 8.52 2.29 2.16
C LYS A 127 8.95 2.17 3.60
N ASN A 128 10.18 1.66 3.79
CA ASN A 128 10.95 1.76 5.04
C ASN A 128 10.19 1.24 6.26
N GLY A 129 9.56 0.08 6.16
CA GLY A 129 8.73 -0.46 7.25
C GLY A 129 8.92 -1.95 7.47
N THR A 130 8.62 -2.38 8.70
CA THR A 130 8.63 -3.79 9.08
C THR A 130 7.23 -4.19 9.53
N VAL A 131 6.61 -5.12 8.81
CA VAL A 131 5.29 -5.66 9.14
C VAL A 131 5.48 -6.98 9.89
N GLY A 132 4.98 -7.06 11.13
CA GLY A 132 5.18 -8.24 11.99
C GLY A 132 4.49 -9.52 11.51
N GLY A 133 3.67 -9.45 10.47
CA GLY A 133 2.94 -10.57 9.88
C GLY A 133 2.79 -10.41 8.37
N ALA A 134 1.56 -10.50 7.86
CA ALA A 134 1.28 -10.41 6.43
C ALA A 134 1.18 -8.96 5.95
N LEU A 135 1.88 -8.66 4.85
CA LEU A 135 1.71 -7.44 4.08
C LEU A 135 0.96 -7.76 2.79
N LYS A 136 -0.24 -7.19 2.65
CA LYS A 136 -1.11 -7.38 1.48
C LYS A 136 -1.32 -6.08 0.73
N THR A 137 -1.20 -6.14 -0.59
CA THR A 137 -1.53 -5.02 -1.48
C THR A 137 -2.42 -5.47 -2.62
N SER A 138 -3.39 -4.64 -2.99
CA SER A 138 -4.27 -4.91 -4.12
C SER A 138 -4.56 -3.64 -4.92
N SER A 139 -4.32 -3.69 -6.24
CA SER A 139 -4.67 -2.61 -7.17
C SER A 139 -5.44 -3.14 -8.37
N SER A 140 -6.53 -2.48 -8.77
CA SER A 140 -7.14 -2.82 -10.06
C SER A 140 -6.40 -2.13 -11.21
N THR A 141 -6.10 -0.83 -11.09
CA THR A 141 -5.32 -0.09 -12.09
C THR A 141 -4.30 0.80 -11.40
N GLY A 142 -3.03 0.49 -11.57
CA GLY A 142 -1.92 1.25 -11.00
C GLY A 142 -0.78 0.36 -10.54
N ASN A 143 0.33 0.96 -10.22
CA ASN A 143 1.53 0.25 -9.83
C ASN A 143 1.58 0.04 -8.32
N THR A 144 2.15 -1.08 -7.92
CA THR A 144 2.49 -1.39 -6.52
C THR A 144 4.00 -1.42 -6.37
N ARG A 145 4.51 -0.64 -5.42
CA ARG A 145 5.94 -0.58 -5.09
C ARG A 145 6.15 -0.79 -3.60
N LEU A 146 6.92 -1.81 -3.27
CA LEU A 146 7.45 -2.07 -1.94
C LEU A 146 8.95 -1.75 -1.97
N GLU A 147 9.41 -0.88 -1.08
CA GLU A 147 10.80 -0.41 -1.03
C GLU A 147 11.31 -0.44 0.41
N ASN A 148 12.39 -1.17 0.66
CA ASN A 148 12.93 -1.41 2.01
C ASN A 148 11.85 -1.91 2.99
N MET A 149 11.08 -2.91 2.57
CA MET A 149 10.01 -3.50 3.39
C MET A 149 10.43 -4.87 3.90
N GLU A 150 10.10 -5.12 5.16
CA GLU A 150 10.24 -6.45 5.77
C GLU A 150 8.88 -6.97 6.23
N ALA A 151 8.62 -8.27 6.10
CA ALA A 151 7.38 -8.90 6.57
C ALA A 151 7.56 -10.42 6.79
N ASP A 152 6.58 -11.06 7.43
CA ASP A 152 6.52 -12.52 7.40
C ASP A 152 6.13 -13.04 6.02
N SER A 153 5.22 -12.34 5.34
CA SER A 153 4.83 -12.69 3.97
C SER A 153 4.39 -11.47 3.17
N PHE A 154 4.60 -11.55 1.85
CA PHE A 154 4.06 -10.58 0.89
C PHE A 154 2.98 -11.22 0.02
N ASP A 155 1.82 -10.55 -0.13
CA ASP A 155 0.77 -10.89 -1.08
C ASP A 155 0.40 -9.64 -1.88
N ALA A 156 0.96 -9.50 -3.08
CA ALA A 156 0.76 -8.35 -3.95
C ALA A 156 -0.03 -8.73 -5.19
N HIS A 157 -1.17 -8.09 -5.39
CA HIS A 157 -2.05 -8.30 -6.52
C HIS A 157 -2.27 -7.01 -7.33
N ALA A 158 -2.19 -7.10 -8.65
CA ALA A 158 -2.61 -6.04 -9.55
C ALA A 158 -3.41 -6.63 -10.73
N SER A 159 -4.49 -5.99 -11.15
CA SER A 159 -5.10 -6.40 -12.44
C SER A 159 -4.34 -5.77 -13.61
N THR A 160 -4.12 -4.46 -13.57
CA THR A 160 -3.31 -3.74 -14.57
C THR A 160 -2.31 -2.83 -13.88
N GLY A 161 -1.04 -3.17 -13.98
CA GLY A 161 0.05 -2.41 -13.37
C GLY A 161 1.25 -3.27 -13.02
N ASN A 162 2.36 -2.62 -12.78
CA ASN A 162 3.58 -3.29 -12.40
C ASN A 162 3.65 -3.49 -10.88
N ILE A 163 4.25 -4.59 -10.47
CA ILE A 163 4.58 -4.87 -9.07
C ILE A 163 6.11 -4.86 -8.94
N THR A 164 6.61 -4.05 -8.02
CA THR A 164 8.06 -3.93 -7.79
C THR A 164 8.37 -4.14 -6.32
N PHE A 165 9.32 -5.05 -6.06
CA PHE A 165 9.95 -5.25 -4.77
C PHE A 165 11.39 -4.76 -4.87
N SER A 166 11.74 -3.73 -4.11
CA SER A 166 13.09 -3.17 -4.08
C SER A 166 13.62 -3.25 -2.66
N HIS A 167 14.75 -3.93 -2.46
CA HIS A 167 15.36 -4.16 -1.15
C HIS A 167 14.36 -4.66 -0.10
N SER A 168 13.42 -5.51 -0.53
CA SER A 168 12.32 -5.95 0.32
C SER A 168 12.39 -7.46 0.54
N VAL A 169 12.30 -7.88 1.80
CA VAL A 169 12.49 -9.28 2.20
C VAL A 169 11.34 -9.79 3.04
N CYS A 170 10.99 -11.05 2.87
CA CYS A 170 10.07 -11.73 3.78
C CYS A 170 10.60 -13.08 4.22
N SER A 171 10.28 -13.46 5.46
CA SER A 171 10.75 -14.71 6.05
C SER A 171 10.03 -15.96 5.52
N GLY A 172 8.84 -15.80 4.96
CA GLY A 172 8.01 -16.85 4.41
C GLY A 172 7.75 -16.71 2.92
N GLN A 173 6.48 -16.68 2.51
CA GLN A 173 6.09 -16.67 1.11
C GLN A 173 5.96 -15.26 0.54
N LEU A 174 6.53 -15.05 -0.64
CA LEU A 174 6.23 -13.94 -1.52
C LEU A 174 5.28 -14.40 -2.64
N LYS A 175 4.08 -13.82 -2.67
CA LYS A 175 3.12 -14.00 -3.75
C LYS A 175 2.95 -12.69 -4.52
N ALA A 176 3.14 -12.72 -5.84
CA ALA A 176 2.95 -11.56 -6.72
C ALA A 176 2.17 -11.96 -7.97
N GLU A 177 0.99 -11.38 -8.16
CA GLU A 177 0.13 -11.68 -9.29
C GLU A 177 -0.31 -10.41 -10.02
N THR A 178 -0.14 -10.37 -11.35
CA THR A 178 -0.71 -9.33 -12.19
C THR A 178 -1.29 -9.92 -13.48
N SER A 179 -2.39 -9.36 -14.01
CA SER A 179 -2.88 -9.81 -15.32
C SER A 179 -2.11 -9.13 -16.44
N THR A 180 -1.95 -7.79 -16.37
CA THR A 180 -1.18 -7.03 -17.35
C THR A 180 -0.19 -6.12 -16.64
N GLY A 181 1.08 -6.48 -16.71
CA GLY A 181 2.16 -5.73 -16.08
C GLY A 181 3.38 -6.58 -15.80
N ASN A 182 4.46 -5.95 -15.47
CA ASN A 182 5.71 -6.61 -15.13
C ASN A 182 5.81 -6.81 -13.62
N VAL A 183 6.48 -7.90 -13.21
CA VAL A 183 6.92 -8.10 -11.85
C VAL A 183 8.42 -7.94 -11.80
N ARG A 184 8.91 -7.04 -10.95
CA ARG A 184 10.34 -6.74 -10.83
C ARG A 184 10.83 -6.94 -9.41
N PHE A 185 11.95 -7.61 -9.28
CA PHE A 185 12.72 -7.76 -8.06
C PHE A 185 14.03 -6.98 -8.18
N ASP A 186 14.35 -6.21 -7.17
CA ASP A 186 15.57 -5.41 -7.09
C ASP A 186 16.17 -5.65 -5.72
N GLU A 187 17.06 -6.64 -5.64
CA GLU A 187 17.62 -7.13 -4.38
C GLU A 187 16.54 -7.52 -3.35
N ALA A 188 15.58 -8.32 -3.78
CA ALA A 188 14.52 -8.83 -2.92
C ALA A 188 14.78 -10.28 -2.52
N ASP A 189 14.16 -10.73 -1.42
CA ASP A 189 14.25 -12.13 -1.00
C ASP A 189 13.01 -12.64 -0.25
N CYS A 190 12.88 -13.95 -0.17
CA CYS A 190 11.85 -14.67 0.57
C CYS A 190 12.24 -16.13 0.73
N ASP A 191 11.56 -16.88 1.60
CA ASP A 191 11.76 -18.32 1.66
C ASP A 191 11.22 -19.00 0.38
N THR A 192 9.94 -18.82 0.09
CA THR A 192 9.30 -19.37 -1.11
C THR A 192 8.66 -18.25 -1.95
N MET A 193 8.55 -18.49 -3.26
CA MET A 193 8.06 -17.48 -4.20
C MET A 193 7.02 -18.06 -5.14
N LYS A 194 5.90 -17.32 -5.32
CA LYS A 194 4.90 -17.60 -6.35
C LYS A 194 4.59 -16.34 -7.13
N VAL A 195 5.02 -16.31 -8.38
CA VAL A 195 4.87 -15.14 -9.26
C VAL A 195 4.10 -15.50 -10.50
N LYS A 196 3.07 -14.74 -10.80
CA LYS A 196 2.23 -14.96 -11.98
C LYS A 196 1.92 -13.65 -12.68
N THR A 197 2.15 -13.62 -13.99
CA THR A 197 1.60 -12.57 -14.87
C THR A 197 0.96 -13.22 -16.11
N SER A 198 -0.05 -12.61 -16.69
CA SER A 198 -0.55 -13.10 -17.98
C SER A 198 0.19 -12.43 -19.13
N THR A 199 0.31 -11.11 -19.09
CA THR A 199 1.07 -10.33 -20.08
C THR A 199 2.07 -9.42 -19.39
N GLY A 200 3.34 -9.77 -19.47
CA GLY A 200 4.42 -9.00 -18.86
C GLY A 200 5.65 -9.85 -18.56
N ASN A 201 6.72 -9.19 -18.27
CA ASN A 201 7.98 -9.83 -17.92
C ASN A 201 8.10 -10.00 -16.41
N VAL A 202 8.79 -11.07 -15.99
CA VAL A 202 9.25 -11.23 -14.61
C VAL A 202 10.77 -11.10 -14.62
N THR A 203 11.30 -10.08 -13.97
CA THR A 203 12.72 -9.76 -14.02
C THR A 203 13.26 -9.39 -12.67
N GLY A 204 14.55 -9.64 -12.43
CA GLY A 204 15.19 -9.05 -11.27
C GLY A 204 16.36 -9.81 -10.69
N VAL A 205 16.81 -9.31 -9.55
CA VAL A 205 17.90 -9.82 -8.73
C VAL A 205 17.35 -10.28 -7.40
N LEU A 206 17.62 -11.52 -7.02
CA LEU A 206 17.33 -12.07 -5.70
C LEU A 206 18.60 -12.14 -4.85
N LEU A 207 18.46 -12.11 -3.54
CA LEU A 207 19.61 -12.14 -2.62
C LEU A 207 20.08 -13.55 -2.32
N SER A 208 19.23 -14.57 -2.49
CA SER A 208 19.59 -15.96 -2.21
C SER A 208 19.17 -16.93 -3.33
N PRO A 209 19.86 -18.06 -3.48
CA PRO A 209 19.49 -19.09 -4.44
C PRO A 209 18.07 -19.63 -4.22
N LYS A 210 17.42 -20.09 -5.30
CA LYS A 210 16.09 -20.71 -5.28
C LYS A 210 16.07 -21.90 -6.24
N ILE A 211 15.23 -22.88 -5.94
CA ILE A 211 14.87 -23.95 -6.87
C ILE A 211 13.78 -23.40 -7.78
N PHE A 212 14.13 -23.10 -9.02
CA PHE A 212 13.21 -22.45 -9.96
C PHE A 212 12.36 -23.44 -10.74
N TYR A 213 11.04 -23.21 -10.69
CA TYR A 213 10.07 -23.76 -11.64
C TYR A 213 9.47 -22.60 -12.43
N ALA A 214 10.10 -22.28 -13.57
CA ALA A 214 9.79 -21.10 -14.37
C ALA A 214 9.23 -21.49 -15.74
N THR A 215 8.06 -20.98 -16.12
CA THR A 215 7.38 -21.31 -17.38
C THR A 215 6.84 -20.07 -18.10
N THR A 216 6.92 -20.06 -19.42
CA THR A 216 6.25 -19.08 -20.28
C THR A 216 5.68 -19.76 -21.51
N SER A 217 4.51 -19.32 -22.00
CA SER A 217 3.97 -19.82 -23.26
C SER A 217 4.62 -19.15 -24.46
N THR A 218 4.88 -17.83 -24.37
CA THR A 218 5.53 -17.06 -25.42
C THR A 218 6.58 -16.14 -24.80
N GLY A 219 7.84 -16.52 -24.95
CA GLY A 219 8.97 -15.78 -24.39
C GLY A 219 10.16 -16.67 -24.10
N LYS A 220 11.12 -16.14 -23.37
CA LYS A 220 12.35 -16.85 -22.96
C LYS A 220 12.39 -16.95 -21.43
N VAL A 221 12.89 -18.07 -20.95
CA VAL A 221 13.20 -18.30 -19.53
C VAL A 221 14.71 -18.31 -19.36
N ASN A 222 15.21 -17.43 -18.51
CA ASN A 222 16.60 -17.35 -18.12
C ASN A 222 16.67 -17.18 -16.59
N VAL A 223 16.85 -18.30 -15.90
CA VAL A 223 16.96 -18.37 -14.45
C VAL A 223 18.17 -19.20 -14.05
N PRO A 224 18.79 -18.96 -12.89
CA PRO A 224 19.90 -19.76 -12.41
C PRO A 224 19.51 -21.23 -12.20
N HIS A 225 20.43 -22.13 -12.44
CA HIS A 225 20.31 -23.54 -12.02
C HIS A 225 20.80 -23.66 -10.60
N SER A 226 19.91 -23.99 -9.68
CA SER A 226 20.23 -24.23 -8.28
C SER A 226 19.46 -25.45 -7.76
N THR A 227 20.09 -26.20 -6.92
CA THR A 227 19.48 -27.31 -6.14
C THR A 227 19.25 -26.94 -4.68
N GLU A 228 19.57 -25.69 -4.33
CA GLU A 228 19.48 -25.15 -2.97
C GLU A 228 18.49 -23.99 -2.92
N GLY A 229 17.98 -23.72 -1.71
CA GLY A 229 17.02 -22.66 -1.45
C GLY A 229 15.57 -23.11 -1.56
N GLY A 230 14.65 -22.20 -1.29
CA GLY A 230 13.22 -22.44 -1.36
C GLY A 230 12.69 -22.51 -2.79
N LEU A 231 11.46 -22.98 -2.95
CA LEU A 231 10.82 -23.09 -4.26
C LEU A 231 10.41 -21.71 -4.81
N ALA A 232 10.78 -21.45 -6.06
CA ALA A 232 10.32 -20.27 -6.82
C ALA A 232 9.48 -20.71 -8.03
N GLU A 233 8.16 -20.64 -7.90
CA GLU A 233 7.21 -20.86 -8.99
C GLU A 233 6.96 -19.55 -9.73
N ILE A 234 7.40 -19.44 -10.98
CA ILE A 234 7.26 -18.23 -11.79
C ILE A 234 6.60 -18.56 -13.11
N SER A 235 5.51 -17.89 -13.43
CA SER A 235 4.80 -18.12 -14.70
C SER A 235 4.36 -16.83 -15.38
N THR A 236 4.47 -16.82 -16.71
CA THR A 236 3.85 -15.80 -17.56
C THR A 236 3.24 -16.48 -18.80
N SER A 237 2.17 -15.94 -19.37
CA SER A 237 1.68 -16.44 -20.65
C SER A 237 2.44 -15.77 -21.80
N THR A 238 2.61 -14.44 -21.75
CA THR A 238 3.36 -13.68 -22.76
C THR A 238 4.35 -12.77 -22.09
N GLY A 239 5.64 -13.08 -22.22
CA GLY A 239 6.74 -12.30 -21.66
C GLY A 239 7.94 -13.16 -21.32
N ASN A 240 9.02 -12.51 -20.95
CA ASN A 240 10.26 -13.16 -20.57
C ASN A 240 10.37 -13.29 -19.05
N ILE A 241 11.01 -14.34 -18.60
CA ILE A 241 11.42 -14.53 -17.21
C ILE A 241 12.94 -14.46 -17.16
N THR A 242 13.47 -13.46 -16.45
CA THR A 242 14.93 -13.28 -16.31
C THR A 242 15.24 -12.95 -14.85
N ILE A 243 15.79 -13.91 -14.14
CA ILE A 243 16.19 -13.75 -12.74
C ILE A 243 17.67 -14.02 -12.62
N THR A 244 18.35 -13.26 -11.79
CA THR A 244 19.72 -13.47 -11.36
C THR A 244 19.81 -13.49 -9.85
N ILE A 245 20.86 -14.06 -9.31
CA ILE A 245 21.17 -14.01 -7.88
C ILE A 245 22.31 -12.99 -7.70
N LYS A 246 22.24 -12.20 -6.64
CA LYS A 246 23.29 -11.26 -6.26
C LYS A 246 24.56 -12.03 -5.90
N GLU A 247 25.67 -11.64 -6.51
CA GLU A 247 27.01 -12.15 -6.19
C GLU A 247 27.54 -11.54 -4.88
#